data_ad83305508fe05b0a1f265d8f50510cf
#
_entry.id   ad83305508fe05b0a1f265d8f50510cf
#
_cell.length_a   1.000
_cell.length_b   1.000
_cell.length_c   1.000
_cell.angle_alpha   90.00
_cell.angle_beta   90.00
_cell.angle_gamma   90.00
#
_symmetry.space_group_name_H-M   'P 1'
#
loop_
_entity.id
_entity.type
_entity.pdbx_description
1 polymer ?
#
loop_
_entity_poly.entity_id
_entity_poly.type
_entity_poly.pdbx_seq_one_letter_code
_entity_poly.pdbx_strand_id
1 'polypeptide(L)'
;MRPINEILQGDVLEVLKKIDNDYFDLGVTSPPYNKGLKGGPIVKKVEYDIHDDNLPEDVYQQQQIDILNEIYRTMKPGGSFFYNHRCRWDDGNMIHPITWLSKTNWLVKQEIIWNRKITGNLRGWRFWQTDERVYWLYKPDGKNKVGVELKSKHARMTGIWEIMPENNNPHPAPFPIELPTRIIHSLLDSDFNDKIVLDPYMGSGTVGVASKLIGCNYVGIDISESYIDMANERISNYESYREKFNKEVEKHVITGKTYAERKAEKKAKQEKEQKQEE
;
A
#
# COMPACT_ATOMS: atom_id res chain seq x y z
N MET A 1 16.30 -9.89 14.05
CA MET A 1 17.18 -9.54 12.91
C MET A 1 16.77 -8.21 12.28
N ARG A 2 17.70 -7.58 11.58
CA ARG A 2 17.49 -6.25 10.94
C ARG A 2 17.90 -6.29 9.45
N PRO A 3 17.08 -6.94 8.61
CA PRO A 3 17.36 -7.03 7.18
C PRO A 3 17.25 -5.67 6.50
N ILE A 4 18.02 -5.44 5.43
CA ILE A 4 17.97 -4.19 4.65
C ILE A 4 18.30 -4.45 3.18
N ASN A 5 17.48 -3.95 2.28
CA ASN A 5 17.61 -4.11 0.82
C ASN A 5 17.70 -5.58 0.38
N GLU A 6 16.89 -6.43 0.99
CA GLU A 6 16.84 -7.86 0.71
C GLU A 6 15.40 -8.42 0.74
N ILE A 7 15.22 -9.57 0.13
CA ILE A 7 13.98 -10.34 0.16
C ILE A 7 14.24 -11.63 0.93
N LEU A 8 13.47 -11.83 1.99
CA LEU A 8 13.59 -13.00 2.87
C LEU A 8 12.64 -14.10 2.37
N GLN A 9 13.17 -15.30 2.18
CA GLN A 9 12.35 -16.45 1.80
C GLN A 9 11.69 -17.09 3.03
N GLY A 10 10.40 -17.35 2.96
CA GLY A 10 9.67 -18.12 3.95
C GLY A 10 8.22 -17.69 4.16
N ASP A 11 7.56 -18.40 5.07
CA ASP A 11 6.23 -17.99 5.56
C ASP A 11 6.31 -16.62 6.24
N VAL A 12 5.37 -15.73 5.88
CA VAL A 12 5.37 -14.34 6.33
C VAL A 12 5.38 -14.23 7.86
N LEU A 13 4.52 -15.01 8.54
CA LEU A 13 4.40 -14.95 9.98
C LEU A 13 5.68 -15.44 10.66
N GLU A 14 6.27 -16.52 10.17
CA GLU A 14 7.50 -17.10 10.72
C GLU A 14 8.73 -16.21 10.48
N VAL A 15 8.78 -15.52 9.35
CA VAL A 15 9.85 -14.56 9.06
C VAL A 15 9.71 -13.31 9.93
N LEU A 16 8.49 -12.74 10.03
CA LEU A 16 8.24 -11.54 10.84
C LEU A 16 8.60 -11.75 12.30
N LYS A 17 8.32 -12.93 12.90
CA LYS A 17 8.71 -13.27 14.28
C LYS A 17 10.22 -13.12 14.56
N LYS A 18 11.06 -13.23 13.54
CA LYS A 18 12.53 -13.10 13.65
C LYS A 18 13.01 -11.65 13.53
N ILE A 19 12.14 -10.73 13.05
CA ILE A 19 12.47 -9.33 12.88
C ILE A 19 12.27 -8.58 14.21
N ASP A 20 13.16 -7.65 14.49
CA ASP A 20 13.13 -6.85 15.71
C ASP A 20 11.87 -5.97 15.78
N ASN A 21 11.47 -5.61 16.99
CA ASN A 21 10.40 -4.65 17.22
C ASN A 21 10.79 -3.25 16.67
N ASP A 22 9.80 -2.49 16.28
CA ASP A 22 9.95 -1.07 15.94
C ASP A 22 11.04 -0.81 14.89
N TYR A 23 11.07 -1.63 13.84
CA TYR A 23 12.12 -1.61 12.83
C TYR A 23 11.73 -0.86 11.55
N PHE A 24 10.52 -1.06 11.03
CA PHE A 24 10.06 -0.47 9.78
C PHE A 24 9.43 0.92 9.96
N ASP A 25 9.65 1.80 8.99
CA ASP A 25 9.06 3.15 8.96
C ASP A 25 7.69 3.16 8.28
N LEU A 26 7.54 2.37 7.22
CA LEU A 26 6.36 2.27 6.37
C LEU A 26 6.22 0.84 5.85
N GLY A 27 5.00 0.44 5.54
CA GLY A 27 4.77 -0.78 4.79
C GLY A 27 3.69 -0.62 3.74
N VAL A 28 3.80 -1.40 2.67
CA VAL A 28 2.82 -1.45 1.58
C VAL A 28 2.72 -2.86 1.09
N THR A 29 1.51 -3.42 1.00
CA THR A 29 1.34 -4.78 0.52
C THR A 29 -0.01 -5.04 -0.13
N SER A 30 -0.06 -6.11 -0.91
CA SER A 30 -1.27 -6.71 -1.46
C SER A 30 -1.18 -8.23 -1.26
N PRO A 31 -1.71 -8.78 -0.15
CA PRO A 31 -1.65 -10.22 0.11
C PRO A 31 -2.51 -11.00 -0.87
N PRO A 32 -2.40 -12.33 -0.95
CA PRO A 32 -3.40 -13.17 -1.59
C PRO A 32 -4.79 -12.94 -0.99
N TYR A 33 -5.84 -12.90 -1.84
CA TYR A 33 -7.16 -12.43 -1.41
C TYR A 33 -8.14 -13.55 -1.06
N ASN A 34 -7.71 -14.80 -0.99
CA ASN A 34 -8.56 -15.96 -0.74
C ASN A 34 -9.77 -16.05 -1.70
N LYS A 35 -9.49 -15.93 -3.00
CA LYS A 35 -10.55 -15.89 -4.04
C LYS A 35 -11.03 -17.27 -4.46
N GLY A 36 -10.33 -18.31 -4.05
CA GLY A 36 -10.51 -19.65 -4.58
C GLY A 36 -10.12 -19.78 -6.05
N LEU A 37 -9.86 -20.99 -6.46
CA LEU A 37 -9.40 -21.31 -7.82
C LEU A 37 -10.55 -21.34 -8.87
N LYS A 38 -11.70 -20.76 -8.59
CA LYS A 38 -12.85 -20.77 -9.52
C LYS A 38 -12.61 -19.77 -10.66
N GLY A 39 -11.87 -20.22 -11.68
CA GLY A 39 -11.85 -19.56 -12.98
C GLY A 39 -13.22 -19.67 -13.66
N GLY A 40 -13.57 -18.67 -14.48
CA GLY A 40 -14.73 -18.74 -15.38
C GLY A 40 -14.27 -18.83 -16.84
N PRO A 41 -15.18 -19.04 -17.78
CA PRO A 41 -14.82 -19.17 -19.21
C PRO A 41 -14.09 -17.96 -19.80
N ILE A 42 -14.11 -16.82 -19.13
CA ILE A 42 -13.51 -15.55 -19.61
C ILE A 42 -12.40 -15.06 -18.68
N VAL A 43 -12.30 -15.57 -17.45
CA VAL A 43 -11.32 -15.10 -16.45
C VAL A 43 -10.27 -16.19 -16.27
N LYS A 44 -9.00 -15.87 -16.58
CA LYS A 44 -7.89 -16.77 -16.27
C LYS A 44 -7.87 -17.01 -14.76
N LYS A 45 -7.72 -18.28 -14.36
CA LYS A 45 -7.44 -18.70 -13.00
C LYS A 45 -6.13 -17.99 -12.56
N VAL A 46 -6.17 -17.32 -11.42
CA VAL A 46 -4.94 -16.83 -10.78
C VAL A 46 -4.37 -18.03 -10.02
N GLU A 47 -3.27 -18.56 -10.48
CA GLU A 47 -2.54 -19.63 -9.79
C GLU A 47 -1.27 -19.01 -9.20
N TYR A 48 -1.14 -19.08 -7.89
CA TYR A 48 0.12 -18.80 -7.20
C TYR A 48 0.96 -20.08 -7.19
N ASP A 49 2.27 -19.89 -7.17
CA ASP A 49 3.23 -20.99 -7.25
C ASP A 49 3.10 -21.97 -6.08
N ILE A 50 3.04 -21.47 -4.85
CA ILE A 50 3.02 -22.31 -3.64
C ILE A 50 1.79 -22.01 -2.76
N HIS A 51 1.17 -20.83 -2.88
CA HIS A 51 0.13 -20.38 -1.97
C HIS A 51 -1.25 -20.97 -2.29
N ASP A 52 -1.90 -21.56 -1.28
CA ASP A 52 -3.31 -21.97 -1.38
C ASP A 52 -4.22 -20.74 -1.14
N ASP A 53 -4.79 -20.21 -2.23
CA ASP A 53 -5.72 -19.05 -2.20
C ASP A 53 -7.19 -19.51 -1.99
N ASN A 54 -7.43 -20.60 -1.26
CA ASN A 54 -8.76 -21.21 -1.04
C ASN A 54 -8.92 -21.76 0.38
N LEU A 55 -8.54 -20.99 1.37
CA LEU A 55 -8.72 -21.36 2.78
C LEU A 55 -10.19 -21.17 3.23
N PRO A 56 -10.67 -21.90 4.25
CA PRO A 56 -11.88 -21.54 4.98
C PRO A 56 -11.80 -20.07 5.42
N GLU A 57 -12.93 -19.35 5.32
CA GLU A 57 -12.92 -17.89 5.50
C GLU A 57 -12.45 -17.45 6.89
N ASP A 58 -12.85 -18.16 7.93
CA ASP A 58 -12.45 -17.92 9.31
C ASP A 58 -10.96 -18.16 9.52
N VAL A 59 -10.39 -19.20 8.91
CA VAL A 59 -8.97 -19.50 8.94
C VAL A 59 -8.18 -18.40 8.23
N TYR A 60 -8.63 -17.98 7.05
CA TYR A 60 -8.01 -16.89 6.31
C TYR A 60 -7.99 -15.58 7.12
N GLN A 61 -9.15 -15.18 7.67
CA GLN A 61 -9.23 -13.96 8.46
C GLN A 61 -8.34 -14.00 9.68
N GLN A 62 -8.27 -15.15 10.39
CA GLN A 62 -7.39 -15.30 11.55
C GLN A 62 -5.91 -15.18 11.15
N GLN A 63 -5.50 -15.82 10.07
CA GLN A 63 -4.13 -15.66 9.55
C GLN A 63 -3.80 -14.20 9.22
N GLN A 64 -4.73 -13.47 8.58
CA GLN A 64 -4.51 -12.06 8.29
C GLN A 64 -4.39 -11.23 9.58
N ILE A 65 -5.19 -11.52 10.60
CA ILE A 65 -5.10 -10.86 11.92
C ILE A 65 -3.73 -11.11 12.55
N ASP A 66 -3.26 -12.35 12.57
CA ASP A 66 -1.99 -12.73 13.19
C ASP A 66 -0.80 -12.06 12.48
N ILE A 67 -0.80 -12.09 11.14
CA ILE A 67 0.24 -11.44 10.33
C ILE A 67 0.22 -9.92 10.53
N LEU A 68 -0.95 -9.28 10.49
CA LEU A 68 -1.08 -7.85 10.68
C LEU A 68 -0.63 -7.40 12.08
N ASN A 69 -0.87 -8.22 13.11
CA ASN A 69 -0.39 -7.94 14.47
C ASN A 69 1.14 -8.10 14.58
N GLU A 70 1.76 -9.05 13.87
CA GLU A 70 3.21 -9.15 13.80
C GLU A 70 3.83 -7.99 13.01
N ILE A 71 3.20 -7.56 11.92
CA ILE A 71 3.60 -6.33 11.22
C ILE A 71 3.52 -5.13 12.16
N TYR A 72 2.42 -5.01 12.94
CA TYR A 72 2.28 -3.94 13.94
C TYR A 72 3.43 -3.94 14.96
N ARG A 73 3.85 -5.10 15.43
CA ARG A 73 4.99 -5.23 16.35
C ARG A 73 6.28 -4.72 15.74
N THR A 74 6.54 -5.08 14.47
CA THR A 74 7.78 -4.69 13.76
C THR A 74 7.77 -3.26 13.23
N MET A 75 6.61 -2.61 13.16
CA MET A 75 6.51 -1.22 12.74
C MET A 75 6.89 -0.27 13.87
N LYS A 76 7.61 0.81 13.56
CA LYS A 76 7.92 1.88 14.52
C LYS A 76 6.65 2.58 15.01
N PRO A 77 6.62 3.07 16.27
CA PRO A 77 5.59 4.01 16.70
C PRO A 77 5.50 5.23 15.76
N GLY A 78 4.30 5.60 15.35
CA GLY A 78 4.08 6.63 14.33
C GLY A 78 4.16 6.11 12.89
N GLY A 79 4.55 4.85 12.69
CA GLY A 79 4.60 4.20 11.38
C GLY A 79 3.22 3.91 10.80
N SER A 80 3.17 3.74 9.50
CA SER A 80 1.96 3.46 8.73
C SER A 80 2.12 2.20 7.90
N PHE A 81 1.01 1.47 7.72
CA PHE A 81 0.98 0.30 6.86
C PHE A 81 -0.21 0.39 5.89
N PHE A 82 0.05 0.25 4.60
CA PHE A 82 -0.96 0.29 3.56
C PHE A 82 -1.27 -1.13 3.09
N TYR A 83 -2.47 -1.56 3.43
CA TYR A 83 -2.96 -2.90 3.15
C TYR A 83 -3.94 -2.85 1.99
N ASN A 84 -3.53 -3.31 0.80
CA ASN A 84 -4.42 -3.41 -0.34
C ASN A 84 -5.19 -4.71 -0.30
N HIS A 85 -6.50 -4.63 -0.44
CA HIS A 85 -7.39 -5.77 -0.51
C HIS A 85 -8.65 -5.42 -1.29
N ARG A 86 -9.49 -6.41 -1.58
CA ARG A 86 -10.78 -6.17 -2.21
C ARG A 86 -11.92 -6.82 -1.44
N CYS A 87 -13.12 -6.27 -1.58
CA CYS A 87 -14.33 -6.95 -1.13
C CYS A 87 -14.52 -8.25 -1.92
N ARG A 88 -14.91 -9.28 -1.23
CA ARG A 88 -15.24 -10.61 -1.78
C ARG A 88 -16.70 -10.92 -1.50
N TRP A 89 -17.22 -11.98 -2.05
CA TRP A 89 -18.59 -12.43 -1.83
C TRP A 89 -18.60 -13.94 -1.59
N ASP A 90 -19.34 -14.33 -0.57
CA ASP A 90 -19.65 -15.71 -0.24
C ASP A 90 -21.16 -15.84 -0.10
N ASP A 91 -21.76 -16.77 -0.85
CA ASP A 91 -23.23 -16.97 -0.93
C ASP A 91 -24.04 -15.66 -1.08
N GLY A 92 -23.54 -14.73 -1.90
CA GLY A 92 -24.19 -13.44 -2.15
C GLY A 92 -23.93 -12.37 -1.08
N ASN A 93 -23.36 -12.73 0.06
CA ASN A 93 -22.97 -11.80 1.11
C ASN A 93 -21.60 -11.19 0.83
N MET A 94 -21.48 -9.89 1.04
CA MET A 94 -20.21 -9.18 0.89
C MET A 94 -19.34 -9.42 2.12
N ILE A 95 -18.10 -9.86 1.87
CA ILE A 95 -17.04 -9.92 2.88
C ILE A 95 -16.16 -8.71 2.71
N HIS A 96 -16.20 -7.82 3.69
CA HIS A 96 -15.44 -6.57 3.67
C HIS A 96 -14.20 -6.69 4.57
N PRO A 97 -12.99 -6.30 4.10
CA PRO A 97 -11.76 -6.45 4.87
C PRO A 97 -11.77 -5.77 6.24
N ILE A 98 -12.58 -4.75 6.44
CA ILE A 98 -12.71 -4.08 7.74
C ILE A 98 -13.13 -5.05 8.87
N THR A 99 -13.78 -6.18 8.53
CA THR A 99 -14.26 -7.17 9.52
C THR A 99 -13.12 -7.83 10.30
N TRP A 100 -11.96 -8.04 9.67
CA TRP A 100 -10.77 -8.55 10.38
C TRP A 100 -9.80 -7.44 10.75
N LEU A 101 -9.71 -6.36 9.98
CA LEU A 101 -8.86 -5.21 10.33
C LEU A 101 -9.25 -4.61 11.67
N SER A 102 -10.55 -4.53 12.00
CA SER A 102 -11.04 -4.03 13.28
C SER A 102 -10.69 -4.92 14.49
N LYS A 103 -10.21 -6.14 14.25
CA LYS A 103 -9.76 -7.07 15.28
C LYS A 103 -8.25 -7.05 15.50
N THR A 104 -7.52 -6.25 14.74
CA THR A 104 -6.06 -6.07 14.86
C THR A 104 -5.70 -4.95 15.83
N ASN A 105 -4.41 -4.84 16.16
CA ASN A 105 -3.89 -3.74 16.98
C ASN A 105 -3.81 -2.40 16.23
N TRP A 106 -4.05 -2.38 14.93
CA TRP A 106 -3.97 -1.21 14.08
C TRP A 106 -5.14 -0.26 14.26
N LEU A 107 -4.88 1.05 14.20
CA LEU A 107 -5.92 2.02 13.93
C LEU A 107 -6.13 2.13 12.41
N VAL A 108 -7.35 1.94 11.95
CA VAL A 108 -7.71 2.18 10.55
C VAL A 108 -7.91 3.69 10.37
N LYS A 109 -6.93 4.36 9.79
CA LYS A 109 -6.94 5.82 9.61
C LYS A 109 -7.83 6.24 8.44
N GLN A 110 -7.77 5.49 7.35
CA GLN A 110 -8.55 5.79 6.14
C GLN A 110 -8.73 4.54 5.28
N GLU A 111 -9.89 4.41 4.66
CA GLU A 111 -10.12 3.55 3.52
C GLU A 111 -10.00 4.39 2.24
N ILE A 112 -9.14 3.97 1.33
CA ILE A 112 -8.87 4.59 0.04
C ILE A 112 -9.43 3.67 -1.04
N ILE A 113 -10.13 4.24 -2.00
CA ILE A 113 -10.67 3.49 -3.13
C ILE A 113 -9.67 3.53 -4.28
N TRP A 114 -9.08 2.40 -4.60
CA TRP A 114 -8.33 2.26 -5.83
C TRP A 114 -9.27 1.88 -6.96
N ASN A 115 -9.67 2.87 -7.75
CA ASN A 115 -10.47 2.67 -8.96
C ASN A 115 -9.56 2.24 -10.13
N ARG A 116 -9.66 0.99 -10.51
CA ARG A 116 -8.91 0.37 -11.61
C ARG A 116 -9.52 0.66 -12.98
N LYS A 117 -10.73 1.25 -13.02
CA LYS A 117 -11.53 1.57 -14.22
C LYS A 117 -11.98 0.38 -15.06
N ILE A 118 -11.35 -0.78 -14.89
CA ILE A 118 -11.64 -2.01 -15.62
C ILE A 118 -11.97 -3.17 -14.67
N THR A 119 -12.75 -4.10 -15.15
CA THR A 119 -13.02 -5.35 -14.45
C THR A 119 -13.18 -6.50 -15.45
N GLY A 120 -12.60 -7.67 -15.10
CA GLY A 120 -12.87 -8.91 -15.81
C GLY A 120 -14.00 -9.74 -15.18
N ASN A 121 -14.56 -9.30 -14.06
CA ASN A 121 -15.57 -10.05 -13.32
C ASN A 121 -16.98 -9.51 -13.58
N LEU A 122 -17.56 -9.91 -14.69
CA LEU A 122 -18.88 -9.50 -15.13
C LEU A 122 -19.95 -10.40 -14.52
N ARG A 123 -20.49 -10.04 -13.36
CA ARG A 123 -21.59 -10.76 -12.69
C ARG A 123 -22.90 -9.97 -12.83
N GLY A 124 -23.96 -10.66 -13.25
CA GLY A 124 -25.27 -10.03 -13.46
C GLY A 124 -26.06 -9.73 -12.18
N TRP A 125 -25.69 -10.33 -11.04
CA TRP A 125 -26.41 -10.19 -9.78
C TRP A 125 -25.95 -9.04 -8.89
N ARG A 126 -24.87 -8.30 -9.30
CA ARG A 126 -24.37 -7.10 -8.62
C ARG A 126 -23.72 -6.14 -9.62
N PHE A 127 -23.49 -4.91 -9.21
CA PHE A 127 -22.71 -3.97 -10.00
C PHE A 127 -21.27 -4.44 -10.19
N TRP A 128 -20.68 -4.12 -11.33
CA TRP A 128 -19.32 -4.54 -11.66
C TRP A 128 -18.31 -3.88 -10.74
N GLN A 129 -17.51 -4.68 -10.11
CA GLN A 129 -16.46 -4.20 -9.22
C GLN A 129 -15.22 -3.79 -10.01
N THR A 130 -14.98 -2.49 -10.11
CA THR A 130 -13.80 -1.90 -10.74
C THR A 130 -12.77 -1.42 -9.72
N ASP A 131 -13.03 -1.63 -8.45
CA ASP A 131 -12.26 -1.09 -7.35
C ASP A 131 -11.60 -2.17 -6.48
N GLU A 132 -10.53 -1.75 -5.84
CA GLU A 132 -9.94 -2.38 -4.67
C GLU A 132 -9.86 -1.37 -3.54
N ARG A 133 -9.58 -1.83 -2.32
CA ARG A 133 -9.48 -1.01 -1.12
C ARG A 133 -8.04 -0.96 -0.68
N VAL A 134 -7.54 0.23 -0.40
CA VAL A 134 -6.24 0.43 0.23
C VAL A 134 -6.50 1.01 1.62
N TYR A 135 -6.27 0.21 2.65
CA TYR A 135 -6.48 0.64 4.03
C TYR A 135 -5.21 1.28 4.55
N TRP A 136 -5.28 2.53 4.96
CA TRP A 136 -4.22 3.19 5.70
C TRP A 136 -4.35 2.84 7.17
N LEU A 137 -3.47 1.97 7.63
CA LEU A 137 -3.34 1.54 9.01
C LEU A 137 -2.24 2.35 9.69
N TYR A 138 -2.44 2.69 10.97
CA TYR A 138 -1.53 3.55 11.71
C TYR A 138 -1.21 2.97 13.08
N LYS A 139 0.08 2.97 13.45
CA LYS A 139 0.56 2.63 14.80
C LYS A 139 0.74 3.90 15.61
N PRO A 140 -0.04 4.15 16.69
CA PRO A 140 0.09 5.35 17.50
C PRO A 140 1.50 5.50 18.11
N ASP A 141 1.99 6.74 18.17
CA ASP A 141 3.23 7.10 18.85
C ASP A 141 3.04 7.62 20.29
N GLY A 142 1.79 7.67 20.73
CA GLY A 142 1.38 8.21 22.03
C GLY A 142 1.42 9.74 22.13
N LYS A 143 1.89 10.44 21.10
CA LYS A 143 2.06 11.91 21.11
C LYS A 143 1.06 12.62 20.21
N ASN A 144 0.75 12.04 19.07
CA ASN A 144 -0.14 12.62 18.07
C ASN A 144 -1.38 11.75 17.86
N LYS A 145 -2.57 12.31 18.18
CA LYS A 145 -3.84 11.59 18.06
C LYS A 145 -4.28 11.35 16.60
N VAL A 146 -3.89 12.22 15.69
CA VAL A 146 -4.26 12.11 14.26
C VAL A 146 -3.23 11.35 13.43
N GLY A 147 -2.09 10.98 14.03
CA GLY A 147 -1.00 10.30 13.35
C GLY A 147 -0.22 11.20 12.38
N VAL A 148 0.45 10.57 11.43
CA VAL A 148 1.23 11.28 10.40
C VAL A 148 0.29 12.11 9.52
N GLU A 149 0.59 13.38 9.37
CA GLU A 149 -0.09 14.26 8.42
C GLU A 149 0.59 14.18 7.05
N LEU A 150 -0.21 14.21 6.00
CA LEU A 150 0.31 14.32 4.64
C LEU A 150 1.02 15.65 4.46
N LYS A 151 2.15 15.63 3.79
CA LYS A 151 2.89 16.85 3.45
C LYS A 151 2.04 17.77 2.56
N SER A 152 2.29 19.06 2.62
CA SER A 152 1.43 20.07 1.99
C SER A 152 1.14 19.82 0.51
N LYS A 153 2.12 19.32 -0.24
CA LYS A 153 1.97 18.95 -1.65
C LYS A 153 1.01 17.78 -1.90
N HIS A 154 0.77 16.93 -0.90
CA HIS A 154 -0.13 15.77 -0.98
C HIS A 154 -1.49 16.02 -0.30
N ALA A 155 -1.65 17.08 0.47
CA ALA A 155 -2.85 17.37 1.25
C ALA A 155 -4.13 17.57 0.41
N ARG A 156 -4.01 17.70 -0.91
CA ARG A 156 -5.15 17.83 -1.85
C ARG A 156 -5.50 16.54 -2.57
N MET A 157 -4.79 15.47 -2.33
CA MET A 157 -5.13 14.18 -2.92
C MET A 157 -6.42 13.66 -2.30
N THR A 158 -7.30 13.15 -3.15
CA THR A 158 -8.55 12.53 -2.69
C THR A 158 -8.31 11.10 -2.25
N GLY A 159 -9.27 10.54 -1.49
CA GLY A 159 -9.29 9.12 -1.15
C GLY A 159 -9.78 8.20 -2.28
N ILE A 160 -9.92 8.71 -3.50
CA ILE A 160 -10.25 7.93 -4.71
C ILE A 160 -9.07 8.04 -5.65
N TRP A 161 -8.39 6.91 -5.87
CA TRP A 161 -7.20 6.83 -6.71
C TRP A 161 -7.54 6.14 -8.03
N GLU A 162 -7.39 6.86 -9.12
CA GLU A 162 -7.53 6.31 -10.47
C GLU A 162 -6.15 5.89 -10.98
N ILE A 163 -5.87 4.59 -10.86
CA ILE A 163 -4.61 3.98 -11.32
C ILE A 163 -4.98 2.74 -12.13
N MET A 164 -4.48 2.65 -13.36
CA MET A 164 -4.69 1.47 -14.18
C MET A 164 -3.91 0.28 -13.64
N PRO A 165 -4.48 -0.94 -13.70
CA PRO A 165 -3.74 -2.16 -13.35
C PRO A 165 -2.47 -2.30 -14.19
N GLU A 166 -1.47 -2.95 -13.63
CA GLU A 166 -0.28 -3.30 -14.40
C GLU A 166 -0.60 -4.40 -15.42
N ASN A 167 -0.23 -4.14 -16.67
CA ASN A 167 -0.28 -5.12 -17.75
C ASN A 167 1.14 -5.57 -18.08
N ASN A 168 1.29 -6.77 -18.64
CA ASN A 168 2.57 -7.34 -19.05
C ASN A 168 3.57 -7.61 -17.92
N ASN A 169 3.07 -7.98 -16.74
CA ASN A 169 3.88 -8.46 -15.64
C ASN A 169 3.81 -10.00 -15.61
N PRO A 170 4.92 -10.71 -15.42
CA PRO A 170 4.91 -12.17 -15.32
C PRO A 170 4.21 -12.70 -14.05
N HIS A 171 4.12 -11.89 -13.00
CA HIS A 171 3.37 -12.24 -11.79
C HIS A 171 1.86 -12.22 -12.06
N PRO A 172 1.09 -13.19 -11.54
CA PRO A 172 -0.34 -13.34 -11.85
C PRO A 172 -1.23 -12.19 -11.32
N ALA A 173 -0.80 -11.49 -10.29
CA ALA A 173 -1.58 -10.42 -9.65
C ALA A 173 -0.71 -9.23 -9.22
N PRO A 174 0.02 -8.57 -10.15
CA PRO A 174 0.84 -7.44 -9.79
C PRO A 174 -0.01 -6.21 -9.54
N PHE A 175 0.39 -5.36 -8.59
CA PHE A 175 -0.12 -4.00 -8.53
C PHE A 175 0.86 -3.02 -9.22
N PRO A 176 0.34 -1.91 -9.79
CA PRO A 176 1.16 -0.98 -10.57
C PRO A 176 2.12 -0.20 -9.68
N ILE A 177 3.27 0.20 -10.24
CA ILE A 177 4.31 0.94 -9.53
C ILE A 177 3.81 2.29 -8.98
N GLU A 178 2.82 2.88 -9.63
CA GLU A 178 2.20 4.13 -9.22
C GLU A 178 1.60 4.04 -7.81
N LEU A 179 1.10 2.88 -7.40
CA LEU A 179 0.46 2.70 -6.09
C LEU A 179 1.46 2.84 -4.94
N PRO A 180 2.56 2.04 -4.84
CA PRO A 180 3.55 2.22 -3.78
C PRO A 180 4.31 3.54 -3.92
N THR A 181 4.56 4.05 -5.14
CA THR A 181 5.17 5.36 -5.34
C THR A 181 4.35 6.46 -4.66
N ARG A 182 3.04 6.49 -4.90
CA ARG A 182 2.12 7.44 -4.29
C ARG A 182 2.16 7.37 -2.78
N ILE A 183 2.09 6.17 -2.22
CA ILE A 183 2.10 5.94 -0.77
C ILE A 183 3.41 6.42 -0.15
N ILE A 184 4.54 5.90 -0.62
CA ILE A 184 5.86 6.19 -0.06
C ILE A 184 6.15 7.70 -0.14
N HIS A 185 5.92 8.29 -1.31
CA HIS A 185 6.16 9.71 -1.53
C HIS A 185 5.26 10.61 -0.68
N SER A 186 4.00 10.21 -0.44
CA SER A 186 3.05 10.98 0.38
C SER A 186 3.39 10.96 1.87
N LEU A 187 3.95 9.87 2.37
CA LEU A 187 4.22 9.68 3.80
C LEU A 187 5.62 10.14 4.20
N LEU A 188 6.62 9.88 3.37
CA LEU A 188 8.01 10.16 3.67
C LEU A 188 8.48 11.51 3.10
N ASP A 189 7.82 12.00 2.02
CA ASP A 189 8.10 13.27 1.33
C ASP A 189 9.56 13.41 0.89
N SER A 190 10.37 14.20 1.60
CA SER A 190 11.78 14.44 1.29
C SER A 190 12.75 13.72 2.23
N ASP A 191 12.25 13.07 3.27
CA ASP A 191 13.04 12.33 4.26
C ASP A 191 13.05 10.85 3.92
N PHE A 192 13.73 10.49 2.82
CA PHE A 192 13.79 9.12 2.32
C PHE A 192 14.99 8.33 2.84
N ASN A 193 16.09 9.02 3.14
CA ASN A 193 17.31 8.39 3.59
C ASN A 193 17.06 7.60 4.88
N ASP A 194 17.63 6.41 4.95
CA ASP A 194 17.53 5.49 6.09
C ASP A 194 16.12 4.98 6.41
N LYS A 195 15.10 5.37 5.65
CA LYS A 195 13.75 4.80 5.80
C LYS A 195 13.68 3.41 5.20
N ILE A 196 12.97 2.52 5.90
CA ILE A 196 12.83 1.12 5.50
C ILE A 196 11.35 0.83 5.25
N VAL A 197 11.05 0.40 4.02
CA VAL A 197 9.70 0.03 3.58
C VAL A 197 9.56 -1.48 3.57
N LEU A 198 8.53 -2.00 4.23
CA LEU A 198 8.21 -3.43 4.27
C LEU A 198 7.17 -3.78 3.19
N ASP A 199 7.39 -4.87 2.46
CA ASP A 199 6.36 -5.62 1.73
C ASP A 199 6.39 -7.09 2.14
N PRO A 200 5.47 -7.55 3.02
CA PRO A 200 5.44 -8.94 3.48
C PRO A 200 4.92 -9.95 2.44
N TYR A 201 4.48 -9.49 1.27
CA TYR A 201 4.07 -10.33 0.14
C TYR A 201 4.67 -9.76 -1.15
N MET A 202 6.01 -9.82 -1.24
CA MET A 202 6.81 -9.08 -2.22
C MET A 202 6.44 -9.38 -3.68
N GLY A 203 6.02 -10.61 -3.98
CA GLY A 203 5.65 -11.05 -5.33
C GLY A 203 6.70 -10.63 -6.37
N SER A 204 6.30 -9.84 -7.34
CA SER A 204 7.21 -9.35 -8.40
C SER A 204 8.09 -8.14 -8.00
N GLY A 205 8.16 -7.76 -6.73
CA GLY A 205 9.09 -6.73 -6.25
C GLY A 205 8.70 -5.28 -6.52
N THR A 206 7.43 -4.98 -6.77
CA THR A 206 6.99 -3.62 -7.14
C THR A 206 7.31 -2.58 -6.06
N VAL A 207 7.16 -2.94 -4.77
CA VAL A 207 7.51 -2.04 -3.65
C VAL A 207 9.02 -1.81 -3.59
N GLY A 208 9.83 -2.83 -3.81
CA GLY A 208 11.30 -2.71 -3.89
C GLY A 208 11.76 -1.77 -5.01
N VAL A 209 11.16 -1.91 -6.21
CA VAL A 209 11.42 -1.00 -7.34
C VAL A 209 11.06 0.45 -6.97
N ALA A 210 9.87 0.68 -6.41
CA ALA A 210 9.43 2.02 -6.01
C ALA A 210 10.36 2.61 -4.93
N SER A 211 10.75 1.81 -3.94
CA SER A 211 11.66 2.23 -2.87
C SER A 211 13.02 2.65 -3.41
N LYS A 212 13.60 1.87 -4.34
CA LYS A 212 14.86 2.22 -5.02
C LYS A 212 14.76 3.52 -5.80
N LEU A 213 13.67 3.72 -6.56
CA LEU A 213 13.46 4.93 -7.35
C LEU A 213 13.31 6.18 -6.48
N ILE A 214 12.73 6.04 -5.29
CA ILE A 214 12.57 7.14 -4.32
C ILE A 214 13.86 7.40 -3.53
N GLY A 215 14.68 6.36 -3.30
CA GLY A 215 15.88 6.43 -2.47
C GLY A 215 15.67 5.91 -1.04
N CYS A 216 14.64 5.07 -0.82
CA CYS A 216 14.42 4.36 0.44
C CYS A 216 15.07 2.98 0.41
N ASN A 217 15.28 2.42 1.61
CA ASN A 217 15.54 1.00 1.76
C ASN A 217 14.24 0.20 1.73
N TYR A 218 14.34 -1.09 1.44
CA TYR A 218 13.20 -2.00 1.43
C TYR A 218 13.54 -3.33 2.12
N VAL A 219 12.51 -4.01 2.56
CA VAL A 219 12.56 -5.43 2.94
C VAL A 219 11.34 -6.11 2.36
N GLY A 220 11.56 -7.18 1.63
CA GLY A 220 10.52 -8.05 1.10
C GLY A 220 10.46 -9.38 1.85
N ILE A 221 9.29 -10.02 1.84
CA ILE A 221 9.12 -11.41 2.23
C ILE A 221 8.30 -12.09 1.14
N ASP A 222 8.72 -13.27 0.73
CA ASP A 222 7.92 -14.13 -0.14
C ASP A 222 8.24 -15.60 0.15
N ILE A 223 7.27 -16.48 -0.05
CA ILE A 223 7.46 -17.91 0.13
C ILE A 223 8.04 -18.58 -1.12
N SER A 224 7.78 -18.01 -2.30
CA SER A 224 8.15 -18.55 -3.60
C SER A 224 9.55 -18.07 -4.01
N GLU A 225 10.46 -19.00 -4.20
CA GLU A 225 11.81 -18.73 -4.73
C GLU A 225 11.75 -18.09 -6.12
N SER A 226 10.84 -18.56 -6.98
CA SER A 226 10.67 -18.03 -8.34
C SER A 226 10.21 -16.56 -8.32
N TYR A 227 9.36 -16.16 -7.35
CA TYR A 227 8.96 -14.76 -7.20
C TYR A 227 10.08 -13.90 -6.62
N ILE A 228 10.90 -14.45 -5.72
CA ILE A 228 12.10 -13.76 -5.20
C ILE A 228 13.09 -13.47 -6.32
N ASP A 229 13.36 -14.44 -7.19
CA ASP A 229 14.25 -14.27 -8.33
C ASP A 229 13.72 -13.19 -9.29
N MET A 230 12.43 -13.26 -9.63
CA MET A 230 11.75 -12.25 -10.43
C MET A 230 11.83 -10.86 -9.80
N ALA A 231 11.60 -10.76 -8.50
CA ALA A 231 11.67 -9.49 -7.78
C ALA A 231 13.09 -8.93 -7.78
N ASN A 232 14.10 -9.76 -7.52
CA ASN A 232 15.51 -9.35 -7.54
C ASN A 232 15.93 -8.85 -8.93
N GLU A 233 15.53 -9.53 -10.01
CA GLU A 233 15.77 -9.09 -11.39
C GLU A 233 15.12 -7.72 -11.65
N ARG A 234 13.84 -7.55 -11.30
CA ARG A 234 13.12 -6.28 -11.50
C ARG A 234 13.71 -5.16 -10.66
N ILE A 235 14.09 -5.42 -9.42
CA ILE A 235 14.71 -4.44 -8.53
C ILE A 235 16.10 -4.06 -9.03
N SER A 236 16.89 -5.00 -9.56
CA SER A 236 18.20 -4.67 -10.16
C SER A 236 18.04 -3.75 -11.38
N ASN A 237 16.96 -3.90 -12.14
CA ASN A 237 16.63 -3.10 -13.32
C ASN A 237 15.67 -1.94 -13.02
N TYR A 238 15.65 -1.42 -11.79
CA TYR A 238 14.68 -0.42 -11.34
C TYR A 238 14.64 0.86 -12.20
N GLU A 239 15.75 1.26 -12.81
CA GLU A 239 15.81 2.45 -13.67
C GLU A 239 14.90 2.35 -14.91
N SER A 240 14.59 1.15 -15.39
CA SER A 240 13.65 0.96 -16.50
C SER A 240 12.22 1.45 -16.19
N TYR A 241 11.89 1.64 -14.91
CA TYR A 241 10.60 2.14 -14.43
C TYR A 241 10.60 3.65 -14.18
N ARG A 242 11.74 4.36 -14.36
CA ARG A 242 11.93 5.78 -14.04
C ARG A 242 10.88 6.69 -14.71
N GLU A 243 10.54 6.42 -15.97
CA GLU A 243 9.55 7.24 -16.69
C GLU A 243 8.15 7.14 -16.05
N LYS A 244 7.68 5.93 -15.75
CA LYS A 244 6.38 5.72 -15.06
C LYS A 244 6.38 6.35 -13.67
N PHE A 245 7.47 6.19 -12.93
CA PHE A 245 7.67 6.78 -11.63
C PHE A 245 7.58 8.31 -11.68
N ASN A 246 8.32 8.96 -12.59
CA ASN A 246 8.32 10.40 -12.74
C ASN A 246 6.92 10.93 -13.10
N LYS A 247 6.22 10.28 -14.03
CA LYS A 247 4.84 10.62 -14.38
C LYS A 247 3.89 10.55 -13.17
N GLU A 248 4.09 9.59 -12.27
CA GLU A 248 3.29 9.48 -11.06
C GLU A 248 3.64 10.61 -10.08
N VAL A 249 4.92 10.87 -9.83
CA VAL A 249 5.38 11.93 -8.94
C VAL A 249 4.91 13.31 -9.43
N GLU A 250 4.99 13.58 -10.74
CA GLU A 250 4.54 14.83 -11.35
C GLU A 250 3.04 15.11 -11.13
N LYS A 251 2.18 14.08 -11.15
CA LYS A 251 0.74 14.23 -10.85
C LYS A 251 0.49 14.77 -9.45
N HIS A 252 1.43 14.58 -8.52
CA HIS A 252 1.33 14.97 -7.13
C HIS A 252 2.02 16.31 -6.85
N VAL A 253 2.75 16.86 -7.82
CA VAL A 253 3.26 18.24 -7.73
C VAL A 253 2.07 19.18 -7.82
N ILE A 254 1.68 19.72 -6.68
CA ILE A 254 0.61 20.72 -6.63
C ILE A 254 1.16 22.02 -7.23
N THR A 255 0.79 22.31 -8.46
CA THR A 255 0.97 23.62 -9.06
C THR A 255 -0.01 24.58 -8.40
N GLY A 256 0.45 25.34 -7.42
CA GLY A 256 -0.36 26.36 -6.75
C GLY A 256 -0.24 26.33 -5.22
N LYS A 257 -0.61 27.45 -4.61
CA LYS A 257 -0.49 27.66 -3.16
C LYS A 257 -1.34 26.68 -2.37
N THR A 258 -0.80 26.07 -1.33
CA THR A 258 -1.51 25.25 -0.37
C THR A 258 -2.61 26.02 0.36
N TYR A 259 -3.51 25.33 1.05
CA TYR A 259 -4.52 25.99 1.88
C TYR A 259 -3.87 26.86 2.97
N ALA A 260 -2.79 26.38 3.58
CA ALA A 260 -2.08 27.13 4.62
C ALA A 260 -1.44 28.41 4.07
N GLU A 261 -0.80 28.35 2.88
CA GLU A 261 -0.25 29.54 2.20
C GLU A 261 -1.33 30.55 1.81
N ARG A 262 -2.46 30.09 1.27
CA ARG A 262 -3.59 30.97 0.94
C ARG A 262 -4.20 31.61 2.18
N LYS A 263 -4.29 30.87 3.29
CA LYS A 263 -4.78 31.37 4.58
C LYS A 263 -3.83 32.41 5.15
N ALA A 264 -2.50 32.15 5.09
CA ALA A 264 -1.47 33.09 5.54
C ALA A 264 -1.49 34.40 4.70
N GLU A 265 -1.62 34.28 3.37
CA GLU A 265 -1.72 35.45 2.49
C GLU A 265 -3.00 36.27 2.75
N LYS A 266 -4.13 35.60 2.94
CA LYS A 266 -5.38 36.28 3.27
C LYS A 266 -5.26 37.06 4.58
N LYS A 267 -4.63 36.45 5.59
CA LYS A 267 -4.36 37.10 6.87
C LYS A 267 -3.42 38.31 6.72
N ALA A 268 -2.31 38.12 6.00
CA ALA A 268 -1.37 39.20 5.73
C ALA A 268 -1.97 40.37 4.93
N LYS A 269 -2.90 40.06 4.02
CA LYS A 269 -3.65 41.10 3.29
C LYS A 269 -4.58 41.89 4.21
N GLN A 270 -5.31 41.23 5.07
CA GLN A 270 -6.20 41.86 6.06
C GLN A 270 -5.43 42.75 7.04
N GLU A 271 -4.26 42.29 7.52
CA GLU A 271 -3.41 43.08 8.42
C GLU A 271 -2.83 44.34 7.74
N LYS A 272 -2.58 44.27 6.41
CA LYS A 272 -2.14 45.44 5.64
C LYS A 272 -3.28 46.45 5.39
N GLU A 273 -4.46 45.96 5.12
CA GLU A 273 -5.64 46.82 4.92
C GLU A 273 -5.99 47.56 6.23
N GLN A 274 -5.95 46.88 7.39
CA GLN A 274 -6.17 47.51 8.69
C GLN A 274 -5.15 48.59 9.06
N LYS A 275 -3.88 48.39 8.67
CA LYS A 275 -2.81 49.39 8.91
C LYS A 275 -2.84 50.60 7.96
N GLN A 276 -3.65 50.54 6.89
CA GLN A 276 -3.83 51.66 5.97
C GLN A 276 -5.06 52.50 6.32
N GLU A 277 -5.92 51.96 7.19
CA GLU A 277 -7.13 52.65 7.68
C GLU A 277 -6.89 53.35 9.04
N GLU A 278 -5.75 53.11 9.70
CA GLU A 278 -5.25 53.84 10.86
C GLU A 278 -4.31 54.96 10.44
#